data_ccda2b082f8d18ba94b1720fa0eee99f
#
_entry.id   ccda2b082f8d18ba94b1720fa0eee99f
#
_cell.length_a   1.000
_cell.length_b   1.000
_cell.length_c   1.000
_cell.angle_alpha   90.00
_cell.angle_beta   90.00
_cell.angle_gamma   90.00
#
_symmetry.space_group_name_H-M   'P 1'
#
loop_
_entity.id
_entity.type
_entity.pdbx_description
1 polymer ?
#
loop_
_entity_poly.entity_id
_entity_poly.type
_entity_poly.pdbx_seq_one_letter_code
_entity_poly.pdbx_strand_id
1 'polypeptide(L)'
;KSLYLCLYNQIEFMAKKEEYKQRNIDFLKEISQKEGVQRHPSGIMYQIVQQGTGTQSPNLRSIVSVHYRGTLINGREFDNSWKRGCPEALRVSDVIEGWQIALLQMHVGDRWVIYIPSELGYGSRTSGPIPACSTLIFEIELLNVF
;
A
#
# COMPACT_ATOMS: atom_id res chain seq x y z
N LYS A 1 20.39 11.73 -36.60
CA LYS A 1 20.44 12.49 -35.33
C LYS A 1 19.19 12.26 -34.47
N SER A 2 17.98 12.35 -35.06
CA SER A 2 16.74 12.17 -34.33
C SER A 2 16.58 10.75 -33.77
N LEU A 3 17.03 9.73 -34.52
CA LEU A 3 16.97 8.34 -34.10
C LEU A 3 17.89 8.07 -32.90
N TYR A 4 19.10 8.62 -32.94
CA TYR A 4 20.07 8.50 -31.82
C TYR A 4 19.52 9.17 -30.55
N LEU A 5 18.98 10.37 -30.68
CA LEU A 5 18.40 11.09 -29.55
C LEU A 5 17.19 10.35 -28.95
N CYS A 6 16.37 9.76 -29.82
CA CYS A 6 15.22 8.96 -29.38
C CYS A 6 15.68 7.73 -28.58
N LEU A 7 16.68 7.01 -29.06
CA LEU A 7 17.26 5.86 -28.36
C LEU A 7 17.87 6.26 -27.02
N TYR A 8 18.62 7.36 -27.00
CA TYR A 8 19.22 7.88 -25.77
C TYR A 8 18.16 8.21 -24.74
N ASN A 9 17.09 8.89 -25.13
CA ASN A 9 15.99 9.25 -24.25
C ASN A 9 15.27 8.02 -23.72
N GLN A 10 15.10 6.99 -24.54
CA GLN A 10 14.48 5.73 -24.11
C GLN A 10 15.35 5.00 -23.06
N ILE A 11 16.65 4.95 -23.29
CA ILE A 11 17.59 4.31 -22.35
C ILE A 11 17.56 5.05 -21.02
N GLU A 12 17.61 6.38 -21.05
CA GLU A 12 17.55 7.20 -19.83
C GLU A 12 16.24 7.00 -19.08
N PHE A 13 15.11 6.94 -19.80
CA PHE A 13 13.79 6.69 -19.23
C PHE A 13 13.72 5.32 -18.54
N MET A 14 14.26 4.27 -19.18
CA MET A 14 14.31 2.93 -18.62
C MET A 14 15.21 2.85 -17.39
N ALA A 15 16.35 3.56 -17.43
CA ALA A 15 17.25 3.63 -16.27
C ALA A 15 16.57 4.28 -15.06
N LYS A 16 15.80 5.34 -15.27
CA LYS A 16 15.05 6.00 -14.19
C LYS A 16 13.97 5.09 -13.61
N LYS A 17 13.30 4.30 -14.44
CA LYS A 17 12.32 3.31 -13.97
C LYS A 17 12.98 2.25 -13.10
N GLU A 18 14.14 1.74 -13.51
CA GLU A 18 14.87 0.74 -12.72
C GLU A 18 15.38 1.32 -11.40
N GLU A 19 15.84 2.55 -11.40
CA GLU A 19 16.26 3.25 -10.18
C GLU A 19 15.09 3.40 -9.21
N TYR A 20 13.92 3.78 -9.70
CA TYR A 20 12.73 3.92 -8.87
C TYR A 20 12.31 2.57 -8.28
N LYS A 21 12.27 1.54 -9.09
CA LYS A 21 11.98 0.17 -8.65
C LYS A 21 12.95 -0.26 -7.55
N GLN A 22 14.25 -0.02 -7.76
CA GLN A 22 15.28 -0.40 -6.80
C GLN A 22 15.12 0.38 -5.48
N ARG A 23 14.81 1.67 -5.55
CA ARG A 23 14.55 2.47 -4.33
C ARG A 23 13.37 1.94 -3.53
N ASN A 24 12.33 1.46 -4.21
CA ASN A 24 11.18 0.85 -3.54
C ASN A 24 11.55 -0.47 -2.86
N ILE A 25 12.38 -1.29 -3.51
CA ILE A 25 12.87 -2.53 -2.94
C ILE A 25 13.76 -2.24 -1.72
N ASP A 26 14.66 -1.28 -1.84
CA ASP A 26 15.57 -0.89 -0.75
C ASP A 26 14.78 -0.32 0.44
N PHE A 27 13.74 0.46 0.17
CA PHE A 27 12.85 0.97 1.20
C PHE A 27 12.21 -0.16 2.02
N LEU A 28 11.72 -1.21 1.35
CA LEU A 28 11.13 -2.35 2.05
C LEU A 28 12.16 -3.09 2.90
N LYS A 29 13.41 -3.17 2.44
CA LYS A 29 14.50 -3.75 3.23
C LYS A 29 14.75 -2.95 4.50
N GLU A 30 14.77 -1.63 4.41
CA GLU A 30 14.92 -0.74 5.56
C GLU A 30 13.76 -0.90 6.53
N ILE A 31 12.53 -0.93 6.02
CA ILE A 31 11.34 -1.11 6.86
C ILE A 31 11.39 -2.46 7.59
N SER A 32 11.90 -3.51 6.94
CA SER A 32 12.01 -4.83 7.56
C SER A 32 12.93 -4.86 8.77
N GLN A 33 13.83 -3.89 8.87
CA GLN A 33 14.77 -3.74 10.00
C GLN A 33 14.23 -2.82 11.09
N LYS A 34 13.14 -2.11 10.82
CA LYS A 34 12.58 -1.14 11.75
C LYS A 34 11.93 -1.84 12.94
N GLU A 35 12.22 -1.33 14.16
CA GLU A 35 11.61 -1.84 15.38
C GLU A 35 10.10 -1.64 15.36
N GLY A 36 9.35 -2.64 15.82
CA GLY A 36 7.89 -2.60 15.87
C GLY A 36 7.19 -3.02 14.59
N VAL A 37 7.93 -3.21 13.51
CA VAL A 37 7.37 -3.69 12.23
C VAL A 37 7.34 -5.22 12.23
N GLN A 38 6.18 -5.77 11.91
CA GLN A 38 5.99 -7.21 11.79
C GLN A 38 5.96 -7.60 10.31
N ARG A 39 6.40 -8.81 10.01
CA ARG A 39 6.42 -9.35 8.65
C ARG A 39 5.37 -10.44 8.51
N HIS A 40 4.64 -10.39 7.41
CA HIS A 40 3.72 -11.46 7.03
C HIS A 40 4.37 -12.32 5.94
N PRO A 41 4.13 -13.66 5.92
CA PRO A 41 4.71 -14.53 4.89
C PRO A 41 4.39 -14.15 3.45
N SER A 42 3.29 -13.42 3.20
CA SER A 42 2.92 -12.92 1.86
C SER A 42 3.88 -11.87 1.31
N GLY A 43 4.63 -11.19 2.19
CA GLY A 43 5.52 -10.09 1.84
C GLY A 43 5.08 -8.73 2.34
N ILE A 44 3.83 -8.57 2.80
CA ILE A 44 3.44 -7.31 3.45
C ILE A 44 4.12 -7.20 4.81
N MET A 45 4.38 -5.97 5.21
CA MET A 45 4.83 -5.65 6.56
C MET A 45 3.84 -4.68 7.18
N TYR A 46 3.73 -4.71 8.49
CA TYR A 46 2.77 -3.86 9.17
C TYR A 46 3.24 -3.49 10.57
N GLN A 47 2.73 -2.37 11.03
CA GLN A 47 2.93 -1.91 12.39
C GLN A 47 1.56 -1.60 12.99
N ILE A 48 1.27 -2.18 14.13
CA ILE A 48 0.02 -1.92 14.85
C ILE A 48 0.18 -0.61 15.60
N VAL A 49 -0.57 0.41 15.18
CA VAL A 49 -0.55 1.74 15.82
C VAL A 49 -1.51 1.77 16.99
N GLN A 50 -2.68 1.16 16.82
CA GLN A 50 -3.70 1.07 17.86
C GLN A 50 -4.39 -0.27 17.75
N GLN A 51 -4.51 -0.97 18.85
CA GLN A 51 -5.25 -2.21 18.91
C GLN A 51 -6.67 -1.90 19.39
N GLY A 52 -7.66 -2.34 18.61
CA GLY A 52 -9.05 -2.15 18.94
C GLY A 52 -9.52 -3.13 20.01
N THR A 53 -10.69 -2.83 20.57
CA THR A 53 -11.35 -3.70 21.55
C THR A 53 -12.35 -4.66 20.92
N GLY A 54 -12.64 -4.48 19.62
CA GLY A 54 -13.54 -5.37 18.89
C GLY A 54 -12.96 -6.76 18.70
N THR A 55 -13.84 -7.73 18.62
CA THR A 55 -13.47 -9.14 18.36
C THR A 55 -13.79 -9.54 16.93
N GLN A 56 -14.54 -8.70 16.19
CA GLN A 56 -14.99 -8.99 14.85
C GLN A 56 -13.89 -8.67 13.83
N SER A 57 -13.60 -9.66 12.99
CA SER A 57 -12.65 -9.54 11.89
C SER A 57 -13.40 -9.82 10.58
N PRO A 58 -13.06 -9.11 9.48
CA PRO A 58 -13.75 -9.36 8.22
C PRO A 58 -13.29 -10.63 7.53
N ASN A 59 -14.12 -11.12 6.61
CA ASN A 59 -13.74 -12.14 5.64
C ASN A 59 -13.76 -11.52 4.23
N LEU A 60 -13.42 -12.29 3.21
CA LEU A 60 -13.35 -11.79 1.83
C LEU A 60 -14.68 -11.25 1.29
N ARG A 61 -15.80 -11.72 1.81
CA ARG A 61 -17.12 -11.28 1.37
C ARG A 61 -17.65 -10.06 2.16
N SER A 62 -17.00 -9.75 3.26
CA SER A 62 -17.42 -8.65 4.13
C SER A 62 -17.31 -7.31 3.43
N ILE A 63 -18.21 -6.41 3.77
CA ILE A 63 -18.08 -4.99 3.49
C ILE A 63 -17.54 -4.35 4.75
N VAL A 64 -16.51 -3.55 4.61
CA VAL A 64 -15.86 -2.86 5.73
C VAL A 64 -16.02 -1.36 5.57
N SER A 65 -16.09 -0.66 6.70
CA SER A 65 -15.98 0.79 6.75
C SER A 65 -14.60 1.13 7.29
N VAL A 66 -13.83 1.88 6.52
CA VAL A 66 -12.45 2.21 6.85
C VAL A 66 -12.15 3.67 6.62
N HIS A 67 -11.29 4.23 7.45
CA HIS A 67 -10.53 5.41 7.12
C HIS A 67 -9.13 5.00 6.70
N TYR A 68 -8.56 5.68 5.72
CA TYR A 68 -7.22 5.36 5.27
C TYR A 68 -6.52 6.54 4.61
N ARG A 69 -5.20 6.46 4.64
CA ARG A 69 -4.30 7.39 3.95
C ARG A 69 -3.24 6.58 3.23
N GLY A 70 -3.07 6.82 1.94
CA GLY A 70 -2.06 6.15 1.12
C GLY A 70 -0.97 7.10 0.68
N THR A 71 0.28 6.67 0.82
CA THR A 71 1.46 7.44 0.41
C THR A 71 2.46 6.57 -0.35
N LEU A 72 3.27 7.22 -1.17
CA LEU A 72 4.45 6.63 -1.81
C LEU A 72 5.66 6.74 -0.89
N ILE A 73 6.77 6.11 -1.26
CA ILE A 73 7.99 6.11 -0.44
C ILE A 73 8.60 7.50 -0.25
N ASN A 74 8.32 8.44 -1.15
CA ASN A 74 8.76 9.83 -1.02
C ASN A 74 7.84 10.69 -0.15
N GLY A 75 6.81 10.09 0.43
CA GLY A 75 5.83 10.79 1.26
C GLY A 75 4.67 11.42 0.50
N ARG A 76 4.65 11.32 -0.83
CA ARG A 76 3.55 11.87 -1.63
C ARG A 76 2.26 11.12 -1.34
N GLU A 77 1.26 11.84 -0.88
CA GLU A 77 -0.07 11.30 -0.60
C GLU A 77 -0.87 11.17 -1.90
N PHE A 78 -1.45 10.01 -2.15
CA PHE A 78 -2.27 9.80 -3.33
C PHE A 78 -3.74 9.56 -3.00
N ASP A 79 -4.07 9.28 -1.74
CA ASP A 79 -5.44 9.16 -1.30
C ASP A 79 -5.54 9.36 0.21
N ASN A 80 -6.68 9.92 0.67
CA ASN A 80 -6.88 10.18 2.10
C ASN A 80 -8.37 10.37 2.39
N SER A 81 -9.00 9.38 3.01
CA SER A 81 -10.41 9.43 3.35
C SER A 81 -10.72 10.47 4.44
N TRP A 82 -9.78 10.69 5.36
CA TRP A 82 -9.98 11.72 6.40
C TRP A 82 -10.12 13.12 5.77
N LYS A 83 -9.33 13.41 4.73
CA LYS A 83 -9.44 14.68 4.01
C LYS A 83 -10.76 14.82 3.25
N ARG A 84 -11.30 13.71 2.76
CA ARG A 84 -12.62 13.71 2.10
C ARG A 84 -13.77 13.88 3.09
N GLY A 85 -13.50 13.69 4.38
CA GLY A 85 -14.48 13.90 5.45
C GLY A 85 -15.42 12.73 5.70
N CYS A 86 -15.24 11.59 5.07
CA CYS A 86 -16.05 10.42 5.30
C CYS A 86 -15.27 9.11 5.10
N PRO A 87 -15.59 8.05 5.87
CA PRO A 87 -15.00 6.76 5.63
C PRO A 87 -15.49 6.13 4.33
N GLU A 88 -14.72 5.20 3.81
CA GLU A 88 -15.08 4.42 2.62
C GLU A 88 -15.69 3.09 3.02
N ALA A 89 -16.74 2.70 2.32
CA ALA A 89 -17.33 1.36 2.41
C ALA A 89 -16.79 0.52 1.25
N LEU A 90 -16.08 -0.55 1.57
CA LEU A 90 -15.37 -1.37 0.59
C LEU A 90 -15.65 -2.86 0.85
N ARG A 91 -15.82 -3.63 -0.21
CA ARG A 91 -15.81 -5.10 -0.08
C ARG A 91 -14.36 -5.59 -0.08
N VAL A 92 -14.03 -6.45 0.86
CA VAL A 92 -12.65 -6.93 1.03
C VAL A 92 -12.12 -7.57 -0.25
N SER A 93 -12.93 -8.37 -0.94
CA SER A 93 -12.51 -9.02 -2.19
C SER A 93 -12.25 -8.06 -3.36
N ASP A 94 -12.66 -6.81 -3.27
CA ASP A 94 -12.55 -5.83 -4.35
C ASP A 94 -11.32 -4.93 -4.25
N VAL A 95 -10.58 -4.99 -3.15
CA VAL A 95 -9.40 -4.15 -2.94
C VAL A 95 -8.11 -4.90 -3.32
N ILE A 96 -7.01 -4.17 -3.39
CA ILE A 96 -5.69 -4.76 -3.71
C ILE A 96 -5.33 -5.85 -2.71
N GLU A 97 -4.52 -6.80 -3.16
CA GLU A 97 -4.20 -8.02 -2.40
C GLU A 97 -3.58 -7.72 -1.03
N GLY A 98 -2.68 -6.74 -0.97
CA GLY A 98 -2.07 -6.33 0.30
C GLY A 98 -3.08 -5.87 1.34
N TRP A 99 -4.12 -5.16 0.91
CA TRP A 99 -5.23 -4.77 1.78
C TRP A 99 -6.04 -5.98 2.26
N GLN A 100 -6.33 -6.91 1.35
CA GLN A 100 -7.07 -8.12 1.70
C GLN A 100 -6.37 -8.88 2.81
N ILE A 101 -5.07 -9.07 2.67
CA ILE A 101 -4.26 -9.80 3.65
C ILE A 101 -4.30 -9.09 5.01
N ALA A 102 -4.12 -7.77 5.03
CA ALA A 102 -4.14 -6.99 6.27
C ALA A 102 -5.52 -7.00 6.93
N LEU A 103 -6.58 -6.74 6.16
CA LEU A 103 -7.93 -6.65 6.70
C LEU A 103 -8.41 -7.96 7.30
N LEU A 104 -8.03 -9.10 6.73
CA LEU A 104 -8.39 -10.41 7.28
C LEU A 104 -7.80 -10.67 8.67
N GLN A 105 -6.77 -9.94 9.04
CA GLN A 105 -6.11 -10.06 10.35
C GLN A 105 -6.53 -8.97 11.31
N MET A 106 -7.06 -7.87 10.82
CA MET A 106 -7.48 -6.73 11.64
C MET A 106 -8.81 -7.01 12.34
N HIS A 107 -9.00 -6.36 13.47
CA HIS A 107 -10.25 -6.35 14.21
C HIS A 107 -10.82 -4.94 14.25
N VAL A 108 -12.13 -4.83 14.45
CA VAL A 108 -12.78 -3.53 14.55
C VAL A 108 -12.12 -2.68 15.64
N GLY A 109 -11.75 -1.46 15.28
CA GLY A 109 -11.03 -0.52 16.13
C GLY A 109 -9.52 -0.54 15.94
N ASP A 110 -8.97 -1.50 15.20
CA ASP A 110 -7.55 -1.54 14.91
C ASP A 110 -7.16 -0.43 13.94
N ARG A 111 -5.97 0.11 14.17
CA ARG A 111 -5.33 1.06 13.27
C ARG A 111 -3.91 0.57 13.00
N TRP A 112 -3.62 0.30 11.74
CA TRP A 112 -2.33 -0.24 11.30
C TRP A 112 -1.70 0.66 10.25
N VAL A 113 -0.37 0.66 10.22
CA VAL A 113 0.39 1.11 9.05
C VAL A 113 0.86 -0.14 8.33
N ILE A 114 0.52 -0.26 7.04
CA ILE A 114 0.92 -1.41 6.23
C ILE A 114 1.82 -0.96 5.08
N TYR A 115 2.81 -1.78 4.79
CA TYR A 115 3.78 -1.57 3.73
C TYR A 115 3.58 -2.69 2.71
N ILE A 116 3.15 -2.32 1.52
CA ILE A 116 2.72 -3.27 0.50
C ILE A 116 3.72 -3.24 -0.66
N PRO A 117 4.43 -4.36 -0.92
CA PRO A 117 5.27 -4.44 -2.11
C PRO A 117 4.42 -4.36 -3.37
N SER A 118 5.00 -3.91 -4.47
CA SER A 118 4.25 -3.67 -5.71
C SER A 118 3.50 -4.91 -6.21
N GLU A 119 4.02 -6.10 -5.98
CA GLU A 119 3.39 -7.36 -6.41
C GLU A 119 2.02 -7.59 -5.76
N LEU A 120 1.80 -7.02 -4.59
CA LEU A 120 0.53 -7.11 -3.85
C LEU A 120 -0.27 -5.82 -3.92
N GLY A 121 0.19 -4.85 -4.69
CA GLY A 121 -0.46 -3.58 -4.98
C GLY A 121 -0.85 -3.48 -6.45
N TYR A 122 -0.34 -2.47 -7.13
CA TYR A 122 -0.65 -2.21 -8.53
C TYR A 122 0.37 -2.78 -9.52
N GLY A 123 1.40 -3.46 -9.03
CA GLY A 123 2.35 -4.19 -9.86
C GLY A 123 3.25 -3.29 -10.70
N SER A 124 3.57 -3.77 -11.90
CA SER A 124 4.48 -3.12 -12.83
C SER A 124 3.78 -2.13 -13.78
N ARG A 125 2.53 -1.76 -13.48
CA ARG A 125 1.76 -0.80 -14.28
C ARG A 125 1.50 0.47 -13.49
N THR A 126 1.57 1.60 -14.18
CA THR A 126 1.18 2.89 -13.61
C THR A 126 -0.33 2.93 -13.42
N SER A 127 -0.79 3.34 -12.25
CA SER A 127 -2.20 3.45 -11.90
C SER A 127 -2.46 4.86 -11.35
N GLY A 128 -3.05 5.73 -12.18
CA GLY A 128 -3.29 7.13 -11.80
C GLY A 128 -2.01 7.81 -11.32
N PRO A 129 -1.99 8.35 -10.09
CA PRO A 129 -0.80 9.00 -9.54
C PRO A 129 0.27 8.04 -9.03
N ILE A 130 0.03 6.72 -9.10
CA ILE A 130 0.94 5.70 -8.60
C ILE A 130 1.80 5.18 -9.74
N PRO A 131 3.12 5.46 -9.73
CA PRO A 131 4.03 4.92 -10.75
C PRO A 131 4.14 3.40 -10.68
N ALA A 132 4.54 2.79 -11.79
CA ALA A 132 4.83 1.36 -11.85
C ALA A 132 5.88 0.97 -10.81
N CYS A 133 5.75 -0.22 -10.23
CA CYS A 133 6.68 -0.78 -9.24
C CYS A 133 6.75 0.02 -7.93
N SER A 134 5.66 0.68 -7.56
CA SER A 134 5.59 1.44 -6.30
C SER A 134 5.29 0.55 -5.12
N THR A 135 6.05 0.69 -4.05
CA THR A 135 5.66 0.26 -2.72
C THR A 135 4.62 1.22 -2.19
N LEU A 136 3.56 0.70 -1.60
CA LEU A 136 2.47 1.51 -1.06
C LEU A 136 2.51 1.47 0.47
N ILE A 137 2.32 2.64 1.07
CA ILE A 137 2.25 2.79 2.51
C ILE A 137 0.84 3.25 2.84
N PHE A 138 0.09 2.42 3.57
CA PHE A 138 -1.26 2.77 4.00
C PHE A 138 -1.37 2.79 5.50
N GLU A 139 -1.96 3.85 6.00
CA GLU A 139 -2.49 3.87 7.36
C GLU A 139 -3.98 3.55 7.25
N ILE A 140 -4.43 2.49 7.91
CA ILE A 140 -5.81 2.01 7.84
C ILE A 140 -6.38 1.90 9.24
N GLU A 141 -7.58 2.46 9.41
CA GLU A 141 -8.39 2.27 10.61
C GLU A 141 -9.64 1.52 10.23
N LEU A 142 -9.83 0.34 10.81
CA LEU A 142 -11.01 -0.49 10.58
C LEU A 142 -12.12 -0.05 11.54
N LEU A 143 -13.14 0.60 11.00
CA LEU A 143 -14.21 1.17 11.81
C LEU A 143 -15.36 0.19 12.05
N ASN A 144 -15.70 -0.59 11.02
CA ASN A 144 -16.86 -1.48 11.10
C ASN A 144 -16.76 -2.61 10.08
N VAL A 145 -17.49 -3.69 10.37
CA VAL A 145 -17.64 -4.85 9.47
C VAL A 145 -19.13 -5.15 9.34
N PHE A 146 -19.61 -5.23 8.11
CA PHE A 146 -21.02 -5.50 7.81
C PHE A 146 -21.24 -6.89 7.24
#